data_3e2c3aa7fb22591a05c81341d183fd03
#
_entry.id   3e2c3aa7fb22591a05c81341d183fd03
#
_cell.length_a   1.000
_cell.length_b   1.000
_cell.length_c   1.000
_cell.angle_alpha   90.00
_cell.angle_beta   90.00
_cell.angle_gamma   90.00
#
_symmetry.space_group_name_H-M   'P 1'
#
loop_
_entity.id
_entity.type
_entity.pdbx_description
1 polymer ?
#
loop_
_entity_poly.entity_id
_entity_poly.type
_entity_poly.pdbx_seq_one_letter_code
_entity_poly.pdbx_strand_id
1 'polypeptide(L)'
;MTNSDSIARLQAEGWQVKAYTMSSSQTYLQGILFALPFVLLAGGMYRVFLLERAVLLDHTSLIFLGIIIVSLPVHEGLHGIGWKLAGRLETGEISFFIRQGMPMCTCKAVLDTRAYLTGTLFPFLILGGGSFLFLIAFPGTVSLLTAMVNLVLPGADLAIAYKVLRSGAVRIADSPDQAGFIGVFYKGEQKDEGV
;
A
#
# COMPACT_ATOMS: atom_id res chain seq x y z
N MET A 1 1.37 -23.87 0.15
CA MET A 1 2.82 -23.55 0.28
C MET A 1 2.94 -22.24 1.01
N THR A 2 3.86 -22.10 1.94
CA THR A 2 4.12 -20.80 2.61
C THR A 2 5.16 -20.00 1.81
N ASN A 3 5.23 -18.69 2.00
CA ASN A 3 6.29 -17.86 1.41
C ASN A 3 7.70 -18.43 1.73
N SER A 4 7.89 -18.92 2.97
CA SER A 4 9.15 -19.50 3.40
C SER A 4 9.56 -20.72 2.58
N ASP A 5 8.61 -21.61 2.25
CA ASP A 5 8.88 -22.82 1.45
C ASP A 5 9.27 -22.44 0.01
N SER A 6 8.56 -21.45 -0.56
CA SER A 6 8.85 -20.95 -1.91
C SER A 6 10.22 -20.26 -1.98
N ILE A 7 10.57 -19.48 -0.96
CA ILE A 7 11.86 -18.79 -0.86
C ILE A 7 13.00 -19.82 -0.70
N ALA A 8 12.86 -20.82 0.18
CA ALA A 8 13.86 -21.87 0.37
C ALA A 8 14.12 -22.66 -0.92
N ARG A 9 13.06 -22.94 -1.69
CA ARG A 9 13.19 -23.61 -3.00
C ARG A 9 13.97 -22.74 -3.98
N LEU A 10 13.65 -21.44 -4.10
CA LEU A 10 14.36 -20.52 -4.98
C LEU A 10 15.85 -20.41 -4.60
N GLN A 11 16.17 -20.37 -3.30
CA GLN A 11 17.56 -20.37 -2.83
C GLN A 11 18.29 -21.67 -3.20
N ALA A 12 17.63 -22.83 -3.07
CA ALA A 12 18.18 -24.10 -3.48
C ALA A 12 18.43 -24.18 -5.01
N GLU A 13 17.59 -23.50 -5.80
CA GLU A 13 17.77 -23.34 -7.26
C GLU A 13 18.87 -22.32 -7.62
N GLY A 14 19.48 -21.66 -6.64
CA GLY A 14 20.59 -20.73 -6.83
C GLY A 14 20.18 -19.27 -7.05
N TRP A 15 18.92 -18.90 -6.78
CA TRP A 15 18.49 -17.51 -6.78
C TRP A 15 19.01 -16.78 -5.55
N GLN A 16 19.39 -15.53 -5.72
CA GLN A 16 19.73 -14.65 -4.60
C GLN A 16 18.46 -14.02 -4.02
N VAL A 17 18.41 -13.96 -2.69
CA VAL A 17 17.25 -13.46 -1.95
C VAL A 17 17.72 -12.42 -0.95
N LYS A 18 17.07 -11.23 -0.95
CA LYS A 18 17.37 -10.14 -0.02
C LYS A 18 16.08 -9.59 0.57
N ALA A 19 16.01 -9.46 1.89
CA ALA A 19 14.89 -8.86 2.57
C ALA A 19 15.02 -7.31 2.60
N TYR A 20 13.91 -6.64 2.30
CA TYR A 20 13.76 -5.18 2.34
C TYR A 20 12.61 -4.85 3.28
N THR A 21 12.85 -4.96 4.57
CA THR A 21 11.85 -4.71 5.61
C THR A 21 12.09 -3.38 6.30
N MET A 22 11.04 -2.85 6.90
CA MET A 22 11.05 -1.59 7.66
C MET A 22 10.57 -1.85 9.08
N SER A 23 11.20 -1.21 10.05
CA SER A 23 10.65 -1.14 11.42
C SER A 23 9.34 -0.35 11.43
N SER A 24 8.51 -0.51 12.46
CA SER A 24 7.25 0.23 12.57
C SER A 24 7.45 1.75 12.49
N SER A 25 8.47 2.29 13.15
CA SER A 25 8.78 3.73 13.09
C SER A 25 9.19 4.19 11.69
N GLN A 26 9.98 3.38 10.98
CA GLN A 26 10.35 3.68 9.59
C GLN A 26 9.13 3.62 8.66
N THR A 27 8.23 2.66 8.88
CA THR A 27 7.01 2.52 8.11
C THR A 27 6.11 3.75 8.26
N TYR A 28 5.89 4.22 9.48
CA TYR A 28 5.11 5.44 9.73
C TYR A 28 5.76 6.68 9.13
N LEU A 29 7.05 6.88 9.38
CA LEU A 29 7.77 8.06 8.87
C LEU A 29 7.76 8.10 7.34
N GLN A 30 8.11 7.00 6.69
CA GLN A 30 8.12 6.92 5.23
C GLN A 30 6.71 7.02 4.67
N GLY A 31 5.71 6.39 5.32
CA GLY A 31 4.31 6.51 4.93
C GLY A 31 3.83 7.96 4.92
N ILE A 32 4.13 8.73 5.97
CA ILE A 32 3.79 10.16 6.02
C ILE A 32 4.52 10.94 4.91
N LEU A 33 5.82 10.71 4.72
CA LEU A 33 6.60 11.40 3.69
C LEU A 33 6.07 11.15 2.27
N PHE A 34 5.71 9.91 1.96
CA PHE A 34 5.17 9.56 0.64
C PHE A 34 3.72 10.02 0.43
N ALA A 35 2.91 10.10 1.49
CA ALA A 35 1.55 10.63 1.42
C ALA A 35 1.50 12.16 1.34
N LEU A 36 2.49 12.85 1.91
CA LEU A 36 2.48 14.31 2.09
C LEU A 36 2.20 15.11 0.80
N PRO A 37 2.81 14.82 -0.36
CA PRO A 37 2.54 15.56 -1.59
C PRO A 37 1.06 15.50 -2.02
N PHE A 38 0.42 14.35 -1.86
CA PHE A 38 -0.98 14.14 -2.23
C PHE A 38 -1.94 14.83 -1.26
N VAL A 39 -1.62 14.79 0.04
CA VAL A 39 -2.39 15.49 1.09
C VAL A 39 -2.29 17.01 0.90
N LEU A 40 -1.10 17.54 0.61
CA LEU A 40 -0.91 18.96 0.32
C LEU A 40 -1.65 19.39 -0.96
N LEU A 41 -1.64 18.54 -1.98
CA LEU A 41 -2.40 18.81 -3.22
C LEU A 41 -3.91 18.87 -2.92
N ALA A 42 -4.48 17.88 -2.23
CA ALA A 42 -5.89 17.84 -1.88
C ALA A 42 -6.29 19.02 -0.97
N GLY A 43 -5.49 19.33 0.06
CA GLY A 43 -5.72 20.45 0.96
C GLY A 43 -5.59 21.81 0.26
N GLY A 44 -4.60 21.96 -0.61
CA GLY A 44 -4.41 23.16 -1.43
C GLY A 44 -5.55 23.39 -2.40
N MET A 45 -6.00 22.36 -3.11
CA MET A 45 -7.16 22.44 -3.99
C MET A 45 -8.41 22.82 -3.20
N TYR A 46 -8.65 22.19 -2.05
CA TYR A 46 -9.77 22.51 -1.20
C TYR A 46 -9.71 23.98 -0.74
N ARG A 47 -8.56 24.45 -0.29
CA ARG A 47 -8.38 25.84 0.17
C ARG A 47 -8.61 26.87 -0.93
N VAL A 48 -8.11 26.58 -2.15
CA VAL A 48 -8.17 27.56 -3.26
C VAL A 48 -9.53 27.55 -3.96
N PHE A 49 -10.11 26.38 -4.22
CA PHE A 49 -11.25 26.25 -5.12
C PHE A 49 -12.56 25.88 -4.43
N LEU A 50 -12.52 25.32 -3.22
CA LEU A 50 -13.66 24.64 -2.61
C LEU A 50 -14.03 25.17 -1.22
N LEU A 51 -13.22 26.05 -0.62
CA LEU A 51 -13.39 26.50 0.77
C LEU A 51 -14.76 27.12 1.04
N GLU A 52 -15.29 27.88 0.11
CA GLU A 52 -16.59 28.54 0.26
C GLU A 52 -17.77 27.56 0.34
N ARG A 53 -17.57 26.31 -0.05
CA ARG A 53 -18.57 25.23 -0.06
C ARG A 53 -18.46 24.31 1.15
N ALA A 54 -17.52 24.60 2.07
CA ALA A 54 -17.35 23.79 3.26
C ALA A 54 -18.48 24.00 4.25
N VAL A 55 -19.16 22.93 4.60
CA VAL A 55 -20.11 22.91 5.69
C VAL A 55 -19.46 22.21 6.88
N LEU A 56 -19.30 22.91 7.99
CA LEU A 56 -18.89 22.30 9.25
C LEU A 56 -20.08 21.49 9.79
N LEU A 57 -19.88 20.22 10.04
CA LEU A 57 -20.88 19.32 10.60
C LEU A 57 -20.60 19.13 12.09
N ASP A 58 -21.65 19.16 12.91
CA ASP A 58 -21.56 18.98 14.38
C ASP A 58 -20.92 17.61 14.76
N HIS A 59 -21.03 16.63 13.87
CA HIS A 59 -20.53 15.26 14.10
C HIS A 59 -19.28 14.90 13.28
N THR A 60 -18.47 15.89 12.91
CA THR A 60 -17.26 15.69 12.06
C THR A 60 -16.34 14.61 12.61
N SER A 61 -16.15 14.53 13.92
CA SER A 61 -15.28 13.50 14.55
C SER A 61 -15.82 12.08 14.39
N LEU A 62 -17.13 11.89 14.50
CA LEU A 62 -17.78 10.59 14.31
C LEU A 62 -17.73 10.16 12.85
N ILE A 63 -17.94 11.09 11.93
CA ILE A 63 -17.82 10.83 10.48
C ILE A 63 -16.39 10.45 10.14
N PHE A 64 -15.38 11.16 10.65
CA PHE A 64 -13.97 10.86 10.45
C PHE A 64 -13.61 9.44 10.95
N LEU A 65 -14.06 9.10 12.17
CA LEU A 65 -13.85 7.76 12.72
C LEU A 65 -14.52 6.68 11.84
N GLY A 66 -15.76 6.92 11.40
CA GLY A 66 -16.47 6.01 10.49
C GLY A 66 -15.74 5.80 9.17
N ILE A 67 -15.19 6.87 8.57
CA ILE A 67 -14.39 6.81 7.36
C ILE A 67 -13.15 5.90 7.58
N ILE A 68 -12.41 6.07 8.68
CA ILE A 68 -11.24 5.25 9.00
C ILE A 68 -11.63 3.80 9.16
N ILE A 69 -12.67 3.50 9.96
CA ILE A 69 -13.13 2.12 10.23
C ILE A 69 -13.50 1.38 8.93
N VAL A 70 -14.12 2.08 7.97
CA VAL A 70 -14.50 1.47 6.69
C VAL A 70 -13.32 1.41 5.73
N SER A 71 -12.52 2.47 5.66
CA SER A 71 -11.39 2.54 4.70
C SER A 71 -10.32 1.49 4.96
N LEU A 72 -10.01 1.18 6.22
CA LEU A 72 -8.97 0.21 6.57
C LEU A 72 -9.24 -1.20 5.99
N PRO A 73 -10.36 -1.87 6.27
CA PRO A 73 -10.60 -3.20 5.71
C PRO A 73 -10.79 -3.19 4.18
N VAL A 74 -11.35 -2.12 3.63
CA VAL A 74 -11.49 -1.98 2.17
C VAL A 74 -10.12 -1.83 1.52
N HIS A 75 -9.20 -1.05 2.10
CA HIS A 75 -7.83 -0.90 1.66
C HIS A 75 -7.11 -2.26 1.58
N GLU A 76 -7.15 -3.04 2.66
CA GLU A 76 -6.56 -4.37 2.69
C GLU A 76 -7.22 -5.33 1.66
N GLY A 77 -8.54 -5.25 1.53
CA GLY A 77 -9.27 -6.01 0.52
C GLY A 77 -8.80 -5.71 -0.92
N LEU A 78 -8.48 -4.46 -1.20
CA LEU A 78 -8.01 -4.03 -2.51
C LEU A 78 -6.59 -4.56 -2.81
N HIS A 79 -5.69 -4.68 -1.83
CA HIS A 79 -4.42 -5.39 -2.02
C HIS A 79 -4.66 -6.81 -2.51
N GLY A 80 -5.51 -7.55 -1.82
CA GLY A 80 -5.84 -8.93 -2.21
C GLY A 80 -6.43 -9.04 -3.62
N ILE A 81 -7.35 -8.13 -3.98
CA ILE A 81 -7.93 -8.06 -5.33
C ILE A 81 -6.85 -7.74 -6.37
N GLY A 82 -6.02 -6.74 -6.11
CA GLY A 82 -4.97 -6.30 -7.02
C GLY A 82 -3.95 -7.41 -7.31
N TRP A 83 -3.44 -8.09 -6.26
CA TRP A 83 -2.52 -9.23 -6.44
C TRP A 83 -3.19 -10.41 -7.14
N LYS A 84 -4.45 -10.73 -6.78
CA LYS A 84 -5.19 -11.82 -7.40
C LYS A 84 -5.36 -11.59 -8.91
N LEU A 85 -5.74 -10.39 -9.30
CA LEU A 85 -5.95 -10.05 -10.71
C LEU A 85 -4.63 -10.00 -11.49
N ALA A 86 -3.62 -9.30 -10.98
CA ALA A 86 -2.36 -9.11 -11.67
C ALA A 86 -1.49 -10.38 -11.69
N GLY A 87 -1.48 -11.14 -10.59
CA GLY A 87 -0.73 -12.39 -10.46
C GLY A 87 -1.49 -13.63 -10.96
N ARG A 88 -2.77 -13.49 -11.33
CA ARG A 88 -3.66 -14.62 -11.70
C ARG A 88 -3.69 -15.69 -10.61
N LEU A 89 -3.79 -15.23 -9.36
CA LEU A 89 -3.65 -16.09 -8.18
C LEU A 89 -4.95 -16.82 -7.85
N GLU A 90 -4.82 -18.00 -7.25
CA GLU A 90 -5.92 -18.68 -6.60
C GLU A 90 -6.28 -18.01 -5.27
N THR A 91 -7.53 -18.20 -4.82
CA THR A 91 -8.03 -17.54 -3.59
C THR A 91 -7.24 -17.94 -2.34
N GLY A 92 -6.68 -19.14 -2.28
CA GLY A 92 -5.87 -19.64 -1.17
C GLY A 92 -4.49 -18.98 -1.00
N GLU A 93 -4.03 -18.22 -1.99
CA GLU A 93 -2.72 -17.53 -1.97
C GLU A 93 -2.79 -16.15 -1.32
N ILE A 94 -4.00 -15.61 -1.12
CA ILE A 94 -4.23 -14.37 -0.38
C ILE A 94 -4.72 -14.72 1.02
N SER A 95 -4.14 -14.08 2.02
CA SER A 95 -4.53 -14.25 3.42
C SER A 95 -4.88 -12.92 4.05
N PHE A 96 -6.02 -12.91 4.76
CA PHE A 96 -6.47 -11.78 5.58
C PHE A 96 -6.37 -12.19 7.06
N PHE A 97 -5.83 -11.32 7.88
CA PHE A 97 -5.73 -11.53 9.32
C PHE A 97 -5.76 -10.19 10.06
N ILE A 98 -5.93 -10.25 11.37
CA ILE A 98 -5.84 -9.06 12.23
C ILE A 98 -4.55 -9.18 13.03
N ARG A 99 -3.72 -8.13 12.99
CA ARG A 99 -2.49 -8.03 13.75
C ARG A 99 -2.51 -6.73 14.57
N GLN A 100 -2.34 -6.85 15.87
CA GLN A 100 -2.39 -5.69 16.79
C GLN A 100 -3.64 -4.81 16.62
N GLY A 101 -4.78 -5.44 16.32
CA GLY A 101 -6.07 -4.75 16.12
C GLY A 101 -6.26 -4.12 14.74
N MET A 102 -5.29 -4.25 13.82
CA MET A 102 -5.39 -3.74 12.45
C MET A 102 -5.63 -4.88 11.45
N PRO A 103 -6.53 -4.71 10.49
CA PRO A 103 -6.67 -5.64 9.37
C PRO A 103 -5.40 -5.61 8.54
N MET A 104 -5.00 -6.75 8.02
CA MET A 104 -3.84 -6.90 7.14
C MET A 104 -4.13 -7.93 6.06
N CYS A 105 -3.61 -7.67 4.88
CA CYS A 105 -3.62 -8.60 3.75
C CYS A 105 -2.19 -8.99 3.39
N THR A 106 -1.97 -10.24 3.06
CA THR A 106 -0.66 -10.72 2.58
C THR A 106 -0.84 -11.69 1.42
N CYS A 107 0.14 -11.66 0.51
CA CYS A 107 0.24 -12.59 -0.61
C CYS A 107 1.26 -13.69 -0.29
N LYS A 108 0.83 -14.96 -0.35
CA LYS A 108 1.70 -16.13 -0.12
C LYS A 108 2.49 -16.55 -1.36
N ALA A 109 2.12 -16.05 -2.53
CA ALA A 109 2.80 -16.35 -3.77
C ALA A 109 4.01 -15.45 -3.97
N VAL A 110 5.02 -15.98 -4.66
CA VAL A 110 6.12 -15.17 -5.20
C VAL A 110 5.67 -14.64 -6.56
N LEU A 111 5.52 -13.33 -6.65
CA LEU A 111 5.02 -12.63 -7.83
C LEU A 111 6.17 -12.06 -8.67
N ASP A 112 5.92 -11.83 -9.95
CA ASP A 112 6.77 -10.93 -10.70
C ASP A 112 6.61 -9.50 -10.18
N THR A 113 7.63 -8.66 -10.40
CA THR A 113 7.68 -7.30 -9.87
C THR A 113 6.49 -6.44 -10.29
N ARG A 114 5.97 -6.63 -11.52
CA ARG A 114 4.82 -5.86 -12.01
C ARG A 114 3.53 -6.26 -11.30
N ALA A 115 3.29 -7.56 -11.15
CA ALA A 115 2.11 -8.05 -10.46
C ALA A 115 2.11 -7.65 -8.98
N TYR A 116 3.28 -7.71 -8.31
CA TYR A 116 3.41 -7.25 -6.93
C TYR A 116 3.11 -5.76 -6.80
N LEU A 117 3.72 -4.91 -7.64
CA LEU A 117 3.47 -3.46 -7.65
C LEU A 117 2.02 -3.12 -7.93
N THR A 118 1.37 -3.83 -8.87
CA THR A 118 -0.04 -3.61 -9.16
C THR A 118 -0.89 -3.82 -7.91
N GLY A 119 -0.71 -4.94 -7.19
CA GLY A 119 -1.46 -5.19 -5.96
C GLY A 119 -1.13 -4.20 -4.84
N THR A 120 0.15 -3.86 -4.67
CA THR A 120 0.60 -2.88 -3.65
C THR A 120 0.02 -1.49 -3.90
N LEU A 121 -0.06 -1.04 -5.16
CA LEU A 121 -0.57 0.29 -5.51
C LEU A 121 -2.08 0.34 -5.74
N PHE A 122 -2.77 -0.80 -5.79
CA PHE A 122 -4.19 -0.86 -6.11
C PHE A 122 -5.07 -0.06 -5.15
N PRO A 123 -4.88 -0.10 -3.82
CA PRO A 123 -5.63 0.74 -2.88
C PRO A 123 -5.41 2.23 -3.13
N PHE A 124 -4.18 2.66 -3.39
CA PHE A 124 -3.89 4.06 -3.71
C PHE A 124 -4.64 4.53 -4.95
N LEU A 125 -4.66 3.73 -6.01
CA LEU A 125 -5.34 4.08 -7.26
C LEU A 125 -6.87 4.14 -7.07
N ILE A 126 -7.45 3.16 -6.40
CA ILE A 126 -8.91 3.05 -6.27
C ILE A 126 -9.44 3.96 -5.17
N LEU A 127 -8.94 3.84 -3.92
CA LEU A 127 -9.43 4.65 -2.80
C LEU A 127 -8.85 6.07 -2.85
N GLY A 128 -7.55 6.21 -3.04
CA GLY A 128 -6.90 7.52 -3.12
C GLY A 128 -7.42 8.32 -4.32
N GLY A 129 -7.30 7.76 -5.52
CA GLY A 129 -7.79 8.38 -6.75
C GLY A 129 -9.31 8.60 -6.75
N GLY A 130 -10.08 7.60 -6.36
CA GLY A 130 -11.55 7.69 -6.28
C GLY A 130 -12.03 8.74 -5.28
N SER A 131 -11.44 8.80 -4.08
CA SER A 131 -11.79 9.82 -3.08
C SER A 131 -11.35 11.22 -3.48
N PHE A 132 -10.25 11.35 -4.21
CA PHE A 132 -9.81 12.62 -4.78
C PHE A 132 -10.79 13.13 -5.86
N LEU A 133 -11.24 12.25 -6.75
CA LEU A 133 -12.30 12.58 -7.71
C LEU A 133 -13.63 12.92 -7.01
N PHE A 134 -13.97 12.22 -5.93
CA PHE A 134 -15.14 12.52 -5.13
C PHE A 134 -15.05 13.92 -4.50
N LEU A 135 -13.86 14.32 -4.01
CA LEU A 135 -13.63 15.68 -3.51
C LEU A 135 -13.88 16.76 -4.58
N ILE A 136 -13.44 16.50 -5.82
CA ILE A 136 -13.64 17.44 -6.93
C ILE A 136 -15.13 17.54 -7.32
N ALA A 137 -15.79 16.39 -7.42
CA ALA A 137 -17.18 16.33 -7.89
C ALA A 137 -18.19 16.85 -6.83
N PHE A 138 -17.92 16.57 -5.55
CA PHE A 138 -18.80 16.87 -4.41
C PHE A 138 -17.99 17.53 -3.30
N PRO A 139 -17.57 18.80 -3.49
CA PRO A 139 -16.75 19.50 -2.52
C PRO A 139 -17.48 19.71 -1.20
N GLY A 140 -16.86 19.29 -0.09
CA GLY A 140 -17.42 19.40 1.25
C GLY A 140 -16.50 18.76 2.30
N THR A 141 -16.88 18.90 3.58
CA THR A 141 -16.09 18.37 4.70
C THR A 141 -15.92 16.85 4.62
N VAL A 142 -17.00 16.12 4.29
CA VAL A 142 -16.97 14.64 4.21
C VAL A 142 -16.04 14.17 3.09
N SER A 143 -16.14 14.75 1.90
CA SER A 143 -15.28 14.36 0.77
C SER A 143 -13.82 14.73 1.01
N LEU A 144 -13.54 15.87 1.67
CA LEU A 144 -12.18 16.22 2.08
C LEU A 144 -11.62 15.21 3.08
N LEU A 145 -12.36 14.88 4.15
CA LEU A 145 -11.92 13.89 5.14
C LEU A 145 -11.69 12.51 4.50
N THR A 146 -12.59 12.10 3.61
CA THR A 146 -12.46 10.84 2.86
C THR A 146 -11.19 10.85 2.01
N ALA A 147 -10.93 11.94 1.28
CA ALA A 147 -9.72 12.08 0.48
C ALA A 147 -8.46 12.07 1.34
N MET A 148 -8.45 12.81 2.46
CA MET A 148 -7.31 12.84 3.39
C MET A 148 -6.98 11.44 3.93
N VAL A 149 -7.97 10.71 4.43
CA VAL A 149 -7.76 9.34 4.95
C VAL A 149 -7.22 8.43 3.85
N ASN A 150 -7.86 8.39 2.68
CA ASN A 150 -7.52 7.45 1.61
C ASN A 150 -6.25 7.84 0.83
N LEU A 151 -5.71 9.04 1.02
CA LEU A 151 -4.39 9.43 0.52
C LEU A 151 -3.28 9.14 1.53
N VAL A 152 -3.58 9.16 2.83
CA VAL A 152 -2.61 8.86 3.90
C VAL A 152 -2.41 7.37 4.09
N LEU A 153 -3.49 6.57 4.10
CA LEU A 153 -3.42 5.12 4.33
C LEU A 153 -2.38 4.42 3.45
N PRO A 154 -2.34 4.61 2.11
CA PRO A 154 -1.40 3.92 1.23
C PRO A 154 0.01 4.51 1.24
N GLY A 155 0.33 5.43 2.15
CA GLY A 155 1.65 6.05 2.19
C GLY A 155 2.80 5.04 2.39
N ALA A 156 2.59 4.03 3.25
CA ALA A 156 3.55 2.94 3.44
C ALA A 156 3.70 2.08 2.17
N ASP A 157 2.60 1.84 1.45
CA ASP A 157 2.61 1.07 0.20
C ASP A 157 3.36 1.81 -0.90
N LEU A 158 3.21 3.14 -0.96
CA LEU A 158 4.00 3.98 -1.86
C LEU A 158 5.49 3.88 -1.55
N ALA A 159 5.87 3.87 -0.26
CA ALA A 159 7.26 3.69 0.15
C ALA A 159 7.79 2.29 -0.22
N ILE A 160 6.98 1.25 -0.03
CA ILE A 160 7.31 -0.12 -0.44
C ILE A 160 7.46 -0.19 -1.95
N ALA A 161 6.50 0.34 -2.71
CA ALA A 161 6.55 0.36 -4.18
C ALA A 161 7.80 1.08 -4.70
N TYR A 162 8.17 2.21 -4.10
CA TYR A 162 9.40 2.91 -4.42
C TYR A 162 10.64 2.03 -4.19
N LYS A 163 10.72 1.34 -3.05
CA LYS A 163 11.84 0.42 -2.76
C LYS A 163 11.87 -0.76 -3.72
N VAL A 164 10.72 -1.32 -4.07
CA VAL A 164 10.62 -2.39 -5.09
C VAL A 164 11.18 -1.93 -6.42
N LEU A 165 10.78 -0.75 -6.90
CA LEU A 165 11.28 -0.18 -8.15
C LEU A 165 12.81 0.06 -8.13
N ARG A 166 13.36 0.43 -6.96
CA ARG A 166 14.79 0.69 -6.80
C ARG A 166 15.60 -0.59 -6.57
N SER A 167 14.99 -1.67 -6.11
CA SER A 167 15.70 -2.90 -5.76
C SER A 167 16.28 -3.66 -6.94
N GLY A 168 15.68 -3.53 -8.14
CA GLY A 168 16.06 -4.34 -9.29
C GLY A 168 15.64 -5.81 -9.19
N ALA A 169 14.86 -6.20 -8.17
CA ALA A 169 14.39 -7.56 -8.01
C ALA A 169 13.46 -7.95 -9.16
N VAL A 170 13.60 -9.17 -9.66
CA VAL A 170 12.80 -9.71 -10.77
C VAL A 170 11.53 -10.40 -10.30
N ARG A 171 11.57 -10.93 -9.07
CA ARG A 171 10.41 -11.49 -8.37
C ARG A 171 10.36 -10.97 -6.95
N ILE A 172 9.17 -10.89 -6.39
CA ILE A 172 8.91 -10.36 -5.07
C ILE A 172 8.04 -11.35 -4.29
N ALA A 173 8.45 -11.64 -3.06
CA ALA A 173 7.61 -12.28 -2.06
C ALA A 173 7.21 -11.22 -1.03
N ASP A 174 5.93 -11.22 -0.63
CA ASP A 174 5.45 -10.35 0.41
C ASP A 174 6.03 -10.74 1.78
N SER A 175 6.26 -9.78 2.66
CA SER A 175 6.78 -10.03 4.00
C SER A 175 5.65 -10.07 5.02
N PRO A 176 5.31 -11.25 5.60
CA PRO A 176 4.18 -11.37 6.51
C PRO A 176 4.45 -10.79 7.90
N ASP A 177 5.71 -10.63 8.29
CA ASP A 177 6.10 -10.28 9.65
C ASP A 177 6.41 -8.79 9.85
N GLN A 178 6.81 -8.11 8.79
CA GLN A 178 7.18 -6.69 8.83
C GLN A 178 6.75 -6.01 7.53
N ALA A 179 6.49 -4.71 7.58
CA ALA A 179 6.24 -3.93 6.38
C ALA A 179 7.45 -4.01 5.44
N GLY A 180 7.21 -4.42 4.20
CA GLY A 180 8.26 -4.60 3.22
C GLY A 180 8.09 -5.84 2.36
N PHE A 181 9.17 -6.29 1.75
CA PHE A 181 9.16 -7.39 0.81
C PHE A 181 10.49 -8.15 0.81
N ILE A 182 10.49 -9.32 0.19
CA ILE A 182 11.67 -10.14 -0.07
C ILE A 182 11.89 -10.14 -1.57
N GLY A 183 12.98 -9.52 -2.02
CA GLY A 183 13.39 -9.47 -3.42
C GLY A 183 14.16 -10.71 -3.84
N VAL A 184 13.88 -11.22 -5.04
CA VAL A 184 14.54 -12.36 -5.68
C VAL A 184 15.27 -11.87 -6.94
N PHE A 185 16.56 -12.23 -7.07
CA PHE A 185 17.47 -11.73 -8.10
C PHE A 185 18.09 -12.88 -8.88
N TYR A 186 18.49 -12.63 -10.13
CA TYR A 186 19.26 -13.58 -10.89
C TYR A 186 20.64 -13.85 -10.26
N LYS A 187 21.15 -15.06 -10.44
CA LYS A 187 22.49 -15.44 -10.00
C LYS A 187 23.54 -14.58 -10.73
N GLY A 188 24.26 -13.73 -9.98
CA GLY A 188 25.33 -12.87 -10.53
C GLY A 188 25.04 -11.37 -10.65
N GLU A 189 23.80 -10.91 -10.44
CA GLU A 189 23.46 -9.48 -10.45
C GLU A 189 23.44 -8.88 -9.03
N GLN A 190 24.58 -8.85 -8.34
CA GLN A 190 24.73 -7.89 -7.24
C GLN A 190 25.11 -6.53 -7.84
N LYS A 191 24.17 -5.61 -7.96
CA LYS A 191 24.53 -4.19 -7.87
C LYS A 191 24.87 -3.91 -6.42
N ASP A 192 26.17 -3.71 -6.14
CA ASP A 192 26.61 -3.08 -4.90
C ASP A 192 25.96 -1.69 -4.82
N GLU A 193 24.86 -1.60 -4.09
CA GLU A 193 24.33 -0.29 -3.70
C GLU A 193 25.18 0.19 -2.52
N GLY A 194 26.20 0.98 -2.84
CA GLY A 194 26.80 1.88 -1.90
C GLY A 194 25.75 2.89 -1.43
N VAL A 195 25.53 2.88 -0.10
CA VAL A 195 24.89 3.85 0.79
C VAL A 195 23.40 4.03 0.66
#